data_f5572eb5c632b09d1f4af2e8e493508c
#
_entry.id   f5572eb5c632b09d1f4af2e8e493508c
#
_cell.length_a   1.000
_cell.length_b   1.000
_cell.length_c   1.000
_cell.angle_alpha   90.00
_cell.angle_beta   90.00
_cell.angle_gamma   90.00
#
_symmetry.space_group_name_H-M   'P 1'
#
loop_
_entity.id
_entity.type
_entity.pdbx_description
1 polymer ?
#
loop_
_entity_poly.entity_id
_entity_poly.type
_entity_poly.pdbx_seq_one_letter_code
_entity_poly.pdbx_strand_id
1 'polypeptide(L)'
;FYETPRLVVHIDDGAIAAISQFFKEQIPENSEVLDLMSSWRSHWPYGHPKKRMIGLGMNDVELRENPDLDGYVVHNVNTNLILPFENETFDAVVITVSAQYLTNPVDTFHQVGRILRPGGKFIVSFSNRMFPTKAVLIWRSSTDRGRVDLVGTYMETAESFEDIQASFLNPDNSPPNDP
;
A
#
# COMPACT_ATOMS: atom_id res chain seq x y z
N PHE A 1 3.08 19.86 -3.95
CA PHE A 1 2.00 19.13 -3.25
C PHE A 1 2.58 18.29 -2.11
N TYR A 2 3.62 17.49 -2.37
CA TYR A 2 4.23 16.59 -1.38
C TYR A 2 5.31 17.24 -0.51
N GLU A 3 5.68 18.50 -0.74
CA GLU A 3 6.63 19.26 0.06
C GLU A 3 6.06 19.69 1.42
N THR A 4 4.76 19.95 1.48
CA THR A 4 4.09 20.33 2.71
C THR A 4 3.58 19.10 3.43
N PRO A 5 4.03 18.83 4.68
CA PRO A 5 3.58 17.69 5.47
C PRO A 5 2.07 17.72 5.72
N ARG A 6 1.45 16.56 5.68
CA ARG A 6 0.02 16.38 5.93
C ARG A 6 -0.20 15.32 7.00
N LEU A 7 -0.20 15.76 8.25
CA LEU A 7 -0.44 14.88 9.40
C LEU A 7 -1.96 14.72 9.62
N VAL A 8 -2.66 14.22 8.58
CA VAL A 8 -4.09 13.96 8.62
C VAL A 8 -4.38 12.55 8.11
N VAL A 9 -5.34 11.91 8.72
CA VAL A 9 -5.81 10.57 8.29
C VAL A 9 -6.86 10.78 7.20
N HIS A 10 -6.75 10.03 6.11
CA HIS A 10 -7.59 10.21 4.92
C HIS A 10 -8.75 9.21 4.84
N ILE A 11 -8.78 8.23 5.73
CA ILE A 11 -9.83 7.21 5.85
C ILE A 11 -10.40 7.23 7.27
N ASP A 12 -11.62 6.74 7.43
CA ASP A 12 -12.29 6.69 8.72
C ASP A 12 -11.77 5.56 9.62
N ASP A 13 -12.14 5.61 10.90
CA ASP A 13 -11.66 4.66 11.90
C ASP A 13 -12.09 3.22 11.59
N GLY A 14 -13.26 3.02 10.97
CA GLY A 14 -13.74 1.71 10.55
C GLY A 14 -12.86 1.10 9.46
N ALA A 15 -12.49 1.89 8.45
CA ALA A 15 -11.57 1.47 7.40
C ALA A 15 -10.16 1.18 7.95
N ILE A 16 -9.68 2.00 8.88
CA ILE A 16 -8.40 1.78 9.57
C ILE A 16 -8.43 0.44 10.31
N ALA A 17 -9.47 0.19 11.10
CA ALA A 17 -9.61 -1.05 11.86
C ALA A 17 -9.67 -2.28 10.94
N ALA A 18 -10.39 -2.19 9.82
CA ALA A 18 -10.49 -3.27 8.84
C ALA A 18 -9.15 -3.57 8.17
N ILE A 19 -8.39 -2.54 7.75
CA ILE A 19 -7.05 -2.70 7.17
C ILE A 19 -6.09 -3.30 8.20
N SER A 20 -6.08 -2.78 9.42
CA SER A 20 -5.24 -3.26 10.50
C SER A 20 -5.52 -4.74 10.82
N GLN A 21 -6.79 -5.13 10.90
CA GLN A 21 -7.18 -6.52 11.11
C GLN A 21 -6.75 -7.41 9.93
N PHE A 22 -6.90 -6.93 8.70
CA PHE A 22 -6.47 -7.66 7.52
C PHE A 22 -4.96 -7.89 7.51
N PHE A 23 -4.15 -6.89 7.86
CA PHE A 23 -2.71 -7.06 8.01
C PHE A 23 -2.36 -8.12 9.04
N LYS A 24 -3.05 -8.11 10.20
CA LYS A 24 -2.86 -9.11 11.24
C LYS A 24 -3.14 -10.54 10.78
N GLU A 25 -4.11 -10.72 9.90
CA GLU A 25 -4.50 -12.02 9.37
C GLU A 25 -3.58 -12.50 8.24
N GLN A 26 -3.07 -11.57 7.42
CA GLN A 26 -2.32 -11.90 6.21
C GLN A 26 -0.80 -11.89 6.39
N ILE A 27 -0.27 -11.07 7.29
CA ILE A 27 1.17 -10.91 7.47
C ILE A 27 1.61 -11.68 8.72
N PRO A 28 2.51 -12.65 8.60
CA PRO A 28 3.02 -13.39 9.76
C PRO A 28 3.69 -12.49 10.79
N GLU A 29 3.62 -12.88 12.05
CA GLU A 29 4.40 -12.24 13.11
C GLU A 29 5.90 -12.27 12.80
N ASN A 30 6.62 -11.27 13.29
CA ASN A 30 8.07 -11.10 13.10
C ASN A 30 8.52 -10.95 11.62
N SER A 31 7.62 -10.51 10.74
CA SER A 31 7.93 -10.18 9.35
C SER A 31 8.76 -8.90 9.22
N GLU A 32 9.60 -8.85 8.18
CA GLU A 32 10.19 -7.61 7.66
C GLU A 32 9.23 -7.01 6.63
N VAL A 33 8.74 -5.80 6.89
CA VAL A 33 7.65 -5.17 6.12
C VAL A 33 8.12 -3.88 5.48
N LEU A 34 7.75 -3.67 4.21
CA LEU A 34 7.85 -2.37 3.55
C LEU A 34 6.47 -1.73 3.45
N ASP A 35 6.31 -0.55 4.02
CA ASP A 35 5.18 0.35 3.75
C ASP A 35 5.56 1.23 2.56
N LEU A 36 5.09 0.86 1.37
CA LEU A 36 5.40 1.51 0.10
C LEU A 36 4.41 2.65 -0.16
N MET A 37 4.93 3.83 -0.53
CA MET A 37 4.20 5.09 -0.60
C MET A 37 3.66 5.54 0.76
N SER A 38 4.45 5.28 1.78
CA SER A 38 4.15 5.58 3.19
C SER A 38 4.01 7.08 3.46
N SER A 39 3.29 7.38 4.51
CA SER A 39 3.11 8.70 5.09
C SER A 39 3.30 8.63 6.61
N TRP A 40 2.59 9.46 7.38
CA TRP A 40 2.75 9.55 8.83
C TRP A 40 2.01 8.46 9.63
N ARG A 41 1.31 7.54 8.99
CA ARG A 41 0.61 6.37 9.58
C ARG A 41 0.65 5.20 8.61
N SER A 42 1.03 4.03 9.12
CA SER A 42 1.01 2.77 8.37
C SER A 42 -0.19 1.89 8.72
N HIS A 43 -0.94 2.25 9.77
CA HIS A 43 -2.09 1.49 10.29
C HIS A 43 -1.73 0.05 10.71
N TRP A 44 -0.50 -0.13 11.20
CA TRP A 44 -0.04 -1.43 11.68
C TRP A 44 -0.86 -1.91 12.87
N PRO A 45 -1.22 -3.22 12.95
CA PRO A 45 -2.05 -3.73 14.02
C PRO A 45 -1.36 -3.62 15.38
N TYR A 46 -2.08 -3.04 16.35
CA TYR A 46 -1.56 -2.94 17.70
C TYR A 46 -1.26 -4.34 18.30
N GLY A 47 -0.08 -4.49 18.89
CA GLY A 47 0.34 -5.74 19.50
C GLY A 47 0.68 -6.87 18.52
N HIS A 48 0.72 -6.60 17.21
CA HIS A 48 1.20 -7.57 16.22
C HIS A 48 2.73 -7.43 16.06
N PRO A 49 3.53 -8.41 16.49
CA PRO A 49 4.97 -8.30 16.44
C PRO A 49 5.49 -8.22 15.01
N LYS A 50 6.37 -7.28 14.74
CA LYS A 50 7.14 -7.20 13.50
C LYS A 50 8.63 -7.25 13.79
N LYS A 51 9.41 -7.80 12.89
CA LYS A 51 10.87 -7.76 12.99
C LYS A 51 11.39 -6.36 12.66
N ARG A 52 10.87 -5.77 11.60
CA ARG A 52 11.20 -4.44 11.13
C ARG A 52 10.14 -3.92 10.16
N MET A 53 9.82 -2.63 10.21
CA MET A 53 9.00 -1.95 9.22
C MET A 53 9.73 -0.73 8.66
N ILE A 54 9.93 -0.71 7.36
CA ILE A 54 10.53 0.41 6.64
C ILE A 54 9.46 1.15 5.86
N GLY A 55 9.43 2.46 5.99
CA GLY A 55 8.60 3.32 5.15
C GLY A 55 9.35 3.82 3.92
N LEU A 56 8.72 3.82 2.77
CA LEU A 56 9.22 4.51 1.59
C LEU A 56 8.16 5.50 1.13
N GLY A 57 8.48 6.79 1.13
CA GLY A 57 7.53 7.85 0.81
C GLY A 57 8.21 9.13 0.35
N MET A 58 7.44 10.18 0.14
CA MET A 58 7.92 11.41 -0.49
C MET A 58 8.22 12.54 0.50
N ASN A 59 7.74 12.46 1.74
CA ASN A 59 7.89 13.54 2.71
C ASN A 59 8.63 13.06 3.96
N ASP A 60 9.82 13.61 4.19
CA ASP A 60 10.68 13.26 5.32
C ASP A 60 10.02 13.51 6.68
N VAL A 61 9.25 14.59 6.81
CA VAL A 61 8.58 14.92 8.07
C VAL A 61 7.47 13.91 8.38
N GLU A 62 6.65 13.57 7.40
CA GLU A 62 5.59 12.58 7.57
C GLU A 62 6.15 11.21 7.95
N LEU A 63 7.21 10.77 7.27
CA LEU A 63 7.85 9.48 7.55
C LEU A 63 8.49 9.44 8.94
N ARG A 64 9.11 10.54 9.37
CA ARG A 64 9.71 10.66 10.71
C ARG A 64 8.68 10.62 11.83
N GLU A 65 7.51 11.20 11.59
CA GLU A 65 6.41 11.23 12.56
C GLU A 65 5.58 9.92 12.57
N ASN A 66 5.89 8.96 11.71
CA ASN A 66 5.18 7.68 11.68
C ASN A 66 5.68 6.74 12.78
N PRO A 67 4.86 6.47 13.80
CA PRO A 67 5.28 5.67 14.96
C PRO A 67 5.41 4.17 14.67
N ASP A 68 4.90 3.71 13.51
CA ASP A 68 4.97 2.31 13.13
C ASP A 68 6.29 1.94 12.48
N LEU A 69 7.06 2.93 11.99
CA LEU A 69 8.29 2.70 11.24
C LEU A 69 9.52 2.56 12.15
N ASP A 70 10.37 1.61 11.81
CA ASP A 70 11.70 1.42 12.40
C ASP A 70 12.79 2.15 11.59
N GLY A 71 12.45 2.61 10.41
CA GLY A 71 13.30 3.39 9.52
C GLY A 71 12.54 3.77 8.26
N TYR A 72 13.11 4.68 7.45
CA TYR A 72 12.46 5.12 6.22
C TYR A 72 13.45 5.57 5.15
N VAL A 73 12.93 5.64 3.92
CA VAL A 73 13.64 6.17 2.75
C VAL A 73 12.75 7.19 2.06
N VAL A 74 13.30 8.39 1.80
CA VAL A 74 12.62 9.39 0.99
C VAL A 74 12.87 9.07 -0.48
N HIS A 75 11.79 8.70 -1.20
CA HIS A 75 11.88 8.24 -2.57
C HIS A 75 10.57 8.48 -3.32
N ASN A 76 10.67 8.87 -4.58
CA ASN A 76 9.52 9.06 -5.47
C ASN A 76 9.49 7.96 -6.53
N VAL A 77 8.62 6.98 -6.33
CA VAL A 77 8.45 5.83 -7.24
C VAL A 77 7.99 6.21 -8.65
N ASN A 78 7.39 7.39 -8.83
CA ASN A 78 6.95 7.87 -10.14
C ASN A 78 8.08 8.49 -10.98
N THR A 79 9.18 8.89 -10.36
CA THR A 79 10.34 9.49 -11.04
C THR A 79 11.55 8.58 -11.04
N ASN A 80 11.64 7.68 -10.08
CA ASN A 80 12.67 6.66 -10.01
C ASN A 80 12.00 5.32 -9.69
N LEU A 81 11.87 4.49 -10.72
CA LEU A 81 11.16 3.20 -10.64
C LEU A 81 11.95 2.14 -9.87
N ILE A 82 13.28 2.25 -9.79
CA ILE A 82 14.10 1.27 -9.09
C ILE A 82 13.97 1.49 -7.58
N LEU A 83 13.37 0.54 -6.89
CA LEU A 83 13.27 0.58 -5.44
C LEU A 83 14.66 0.37 -4.81
N PRO A 84 15.07 1.20 -3.82
CA PRO A 84 16.42 1.22 -3.24
C PRO A 84 16.63 0.12 -2.20
N PHE A 85 16.23 -1.09 -2.54
CA PHE A 85 16.37 -2.29 -1.72
C PHE A 85 16.92 -3.44 -2.54
N GLU A 86 17.60 -4.34 -1.88
CA GLU A 86 18.11 -5.57 -2.51
C GLU A 86 16.98 -6.55 -2.79
N ASN A 87 17.27 -7.56 -3.62
CA ASN A 87 16.33 -8.65 -3.89
C ASN A 87 15.99 -9.39 -2.59
N GLU A 88 14.78 -9.92 -2.51
CA GLU A 88 14.36 -10.82 -1.42
C GLU A 88 14.61 -10.25 -0.02
N THR A 89 14.32 -8.95 0.17
CA THR A 89 14.55 -8.24 1.44
C THR A 89 13.37 -8.35 2.40
N PHE A 90 12.13 -8.31 1.88
CA PHE A 90 10.93 -8.20 2.69
C PHE A 90 10.06 -9.45 2.66
N ASP A 91 9.39 -9.74 3.78
CA ASP A 91 8.38 -10.78 3.88
C ASP A 91 7.00 -10.28 3.44
N ALA A 92 6.78 -8.97 3.57
CA ALA A 92 5.56 -8.32 3.08
C ALA A 92 5.85 -6.90 2.56
N VAL A 93 5.10 -6.50 1.54
CA VAL A 93 5.03 -5.11 1.06
C VAL A 93 3.56 -4.68 1.10
N VAL A 94 3.29 -3.51 1.66
CA VAL A 94 1.94 -2.96 1.72
C VAL A 94 1.88 -1.62 1.00
N ILE A 95 0.79 -1.34 0.28
CA ILE A 95 0.41 -0.03 -0.22
C ILE A 95 -0.96 0.29 0.36
N THR A 96 -1.04 1.35 1.18
CA THR A 96 -2.28 1.74 1.83
C THR A 96 -2.81 3.05 1.27
N VAL A 97 -3.96 2.99 0.60
CA VAL A 97 -4.74 4.13 0.08
C VAL A 97 -3.92 5.09 -0.80
N SER A 98 -2.93 4.58 -1.53
CA SER A 98 -2.04 5.40 -2.36
C SER A 98 -1.77 4.86 -3.76
N ALA A 99 -2.22 3.64 -4.09
CA ALA A 99 -2.03 3.02 -5.41
C ALA A 99 -2.58 3.87 -6.58
N GLN A 100 -3.63 4.66 -6.34
CA GLN A 100 -4.24 5.57 -7.30
C GLN A 100 -3.32 6.70 -7.81
N TYR A 101 -2.17 6.89 -7.19
CA TYR A 101 -1.19 7.93 -7.56
C TYR A 101 0.02 7.36 -8.32
N LEU A 102 0.07 6.06 -8.57
CA LEU A 102 1.11 5.43 -9.37
C LEU A 102 0.92 5.77 -10.86
N THR A 103 1.97 6.30 -11.48
CA THR A 103 1.99 6.58 -12.93
C THR A 103 2.53 5.41 -13.74
N ASN A 104 3.33 4.54 -13.10
CA ASN A 104 3.91 3.34 -13.70
C ASN A 104 3.67 2.13 -12.77
N PRO A 105 2.40 1.71 -12.58
CA PRO A 105 2.06 0.68 -11.59
C PRO A 105 2.66 -0.69 -11.89
N VAL A 106 2.71 -1.10 -13.17
CA VAL A 106 3.25 -2.40 -13.56
C VAL A 106 4.74 -2.51 -13.23
N ASP A 107 5.53 -1.50 -13.60
CA ASP A 107 6.97 -1.49 -13.30
C ASP A 107 7.23 -1.41 -11.80
N THR A 108 6.42 -0.62 -11.07
CA THR A 108 6.49 -0.57 -9.59
C THR A 108 6.18 -1.93 -8.98
N PHE A 109 5.16 -2.63 -9.47
CA PHE A 109 4.77 -3.95 -8.96
C PHE A 109 5.82 -5.02 -9.32
N HIS A 110 6.42 -4.94 -10.51
CA HIS A 110 7.57 -5.79 -10.84
C HIS A 110 8.73 -5.59 -9.86
N GLN A 111 9.04 -4.34 -9.49
CA GLN A 111 10.05 -4.06 -8.47
C GLN A 111 9.65 -4.59 -7.08
N VAL A 112 8.36 -4.55 -6.73
CA VAL A 112 7.86 -5.18 -5.49
C VAL A 112 8.13 -6.69 -5.51
N GLY A 113 7.84 -7.37 -6.63
CA GLY A 113 8.17 -8.79 -6.80
C GLY A 113 9.65 -9.10 -6.58
N ARG A 114 10.53 -8.23 -7.10
CA ARG A 114 11.98 -8.38 -6.93
C ARG A 114 12.44 -8.31 -5.48
N ILE A 115 11.88 -7.39 -4.69
CA ILE A 115 12.31 -7.16 -3.29
C ILE A 115 11.60 -8.06 -2.28
N LEU A 116 10.51 -8.74 -2.67
CA LEU A 116 9.85 -9.74 -1.84
C LEU A 116 10.63 -11.05 -1.84
N ARG A 117 10.68 -11.68 -0.67
CA ARG A 117 11.13 -13.06 -0.55
C ARG A 117 10.14 -14.02 -1.21
N PRO A 118 10.59 -15.18 -1.67
CA PRO A 118 9.67 -16.24 -2.13
C PRO A 118 8.60 -16.53 -1.06
N GLY A 119 7.32 -16.55 -1.47
CA GLY A 119 6.17 -16.70 -0.58
C GLY A 119 5.78 -15.45 0.21
N GLY A 120 6.46 -14.32 0.00
CA GLY A 120 6.13 -13.04 0.60
C GLY A 120 4.78 -12.51 0.11
N LYS A 121 4.19 -11.58 0.86
CA LYS A 121 2.87 -11.02 0.59
C LYS A 121 2.96 -9.61 0.02
N PHE A 122 2.22 -9.34 -1.06
CA PHE A 122 1.99 -7.98 -1.55
C PHE A 122 0.52 -7.60 -1.32
N ILE A 123 0.26 -6.58 -0.53
CA ILE A 123 -1.09 -6.15 -0.17
C ILE A 123 -1.31 -4.71 -0.63
N VAL A 124 -2.32 -4.51 -1.47
CA VAL A 124 -2.75 -3.19 -1.92
C VAL A 124 -4.15 -2.91 -1.40
N SER A 125 -4.29 -1.98 -0.49
CA SER A 125 -5.58 -1.52 0.00
C SER A 125 -5.93 -0.14 -0.54
N PHE A 126 -7.19 0.07 -0.88
CA PHE A 126 -7.68 1.34 -1.41
C PHE A 126 -9.16 1.53 -1.08
N SER A 127 -9.63 2.76 -1.22
CA SER A 127 -11.02 3.13 -1.05
C SER A 127 -11.47 4.03 -2.22
N ASN A 128 -12.74 4.44 -2.21
CA ASN A 128 -13.25 5.43 -3.16
C ASN A 128 -12.72 6.87 -2.89
N ARG A 129 -12.05 7.10 -1.75
CA ARG A 129 -11.46 8.39 -1.40
C ARG A 129 -10.13 8.61 -2.13
N MET A 130 -9.96 9.78 -2.71
CA MET A 130 -8.73 10.16 -3.42
C MET A 130 -8.59 11.67 -3.49
N PHE A 131 -7.40 12.15 -3.82
CA PHE A 131 -7.19 13.53 -4.28
C PHE A 131 -7.40 13.58 -5.80
N PRO A 132 -8.53 14.12 -6.31
CA PRO A 132 -8.89 14.05 -7.73
C PRO A 132 -7.85 14.67 -8.67
N THR A 133 -7.11 15.67 -8.18
CA THR A 133 -6.06 16.35 -8.95
C THR A 133 -4.76 15.54 -9.07
N LYS A 134 -4.63 14.45 -8.32
CA LYS A 134 -3.41 13.61 -8.24
C LYS A 134 -3.62 12.19 -8.72
N ALA A 135 -4.84 11.66 -8.55
CA ALA A 135 -5.17 10.34 -9.02
C ALA A 135 -5.09 10.25 -10.56
N VAL A 136 -4.54 9.16 -11.05
CA VAL A 136 -4.43 8.90 -12.49
C VAL A 136 -5.82 8.80 -13.13
N LEU A 137 -5.93 9.19 -14.41
CA LEU A 137 -7.22 9.34 -15.07
C LEU A 137 -8.04 8.03 -15.07
N ILE A 138 -7.40 6.91 -15.36
CA ILE A 138 -8.04 5.61 -15.39
C ILE A 138 -8.69 5.26 -14.05
N TRP A 139 -8.03 5.59 -12.93
CA TRP A 139 -8.57 5.38 -11.59
C TRP A 139 -9.81 6.23 -11.31
N ARG A 140 -9.77 7.49 -11.74
CA ARG A 140 -10.87 8.43 -11.55
C ARG A 140 -12.13 8.06 -12.34
N SER A 141 -11.96 7.43 -13.48
CA SER A 141 -13.05 6.99 -14.36
C SER A 141 -13.56 5.57 -14.06
N SER A 142 -12.94 4.86 -13.11
CA SER A 142 -13.30 3.50 -12.74
C SER A 142 -14.28 3.46 -11.58
N THR A 143 -15.20 2.48 -11.61
CA THR A 143 -16.01 2.08 -10.44
C THR A 143 -15.13 1.38 -9.39
N ASP A 144 -15.66 1.13 -8.19
CA ASP A 144 -14.90 0.41 -7.16
C ASP A 144 -14.50 -0.99 -7.62
N ARG A 145 -15.39 -1.71 -8.29
CA ARG A 145 -15.07 -3.00 -8.91
C ARG A 145 -14.02 -2.85 -10.01
N GLY A 146 -14.17 -1.85 -10.88
CA GLY A 146 -13.18 -1.56 -11.92
C GLY A 146 -11.78 -1.24 -11.37
N ARG A 147 -11.67 -0.66 -10.19
CA ARG A 147 -10.39 -0.44 -9.50
C ARG A 147 -9.77 -1.75 -9.01
N VAL A 148 -10.60 -2.67 -8.49
CA VAL A 148 -10.15 -4.02 -8.13
C VAL A 148 -9.61 -4.75 -9.35
N ASP A 149 -10.36 -4.76 -10.45
CA ASP A 149 -9.95 -5.40 -11.71
C ASP A 149 -8.67 -4.75 -12.26
N LEU A 150 -8.55 -3.43 -12.15
CA LEU A 150 -7.37 -2.67 -12.59
C LEU A 150 -6.11 -3.05 -11.81
N VAL A 151 -6.20 -3.10 -10.47
CA VAL A 151 -5.06 -3.50 -9.61
C VAL A 151 -4.70 -4.96 -9.86
N GLY A 152 -5.68 -5.85 -10.02
CA GLY A 152 -5.46 -7.24 -10.40
C GLY A 152 -4.70 -7.36 -11.72
N THR A 153 -5.12 -6.60 -12.76
CA THR A 153 -4.43 -6.55 -14.05
C THR A 153 -2.99 -6.05 -13.92
N TYR A 154 -2.71 -5.07 -13.06
CA TYR A 154 -1.34 -4.62 -12.80
C TYR A 154 -0.47 -5.71 -12.18
N MET A 155 -1.02 -6.48 -11.22
CA MET A 155 -0.32 -7.60 -10.59
C MET A 155 -0.03 -8.72 -11.60
N GLU A 156 -1.03 -9.10 -12.40
CA GLU A 156 -0.89 -10.12 -13.45
C GLU A 156 0.17 -9.70 -14.49
N THR A 157 0.10 -8.44 -14.95
CA THR A 157 1.02 -7.92 -15.99
C THR A 157 2.44 -7.78 -15.47
N ALA A 158 2.65 -7.57 -14.17
CA ALA A 158 3.97 -7.54 -13.57
C ALA A 158 4.65 -8.94 -13.53
N GLU A 159 3.91 -10.02 -13.77
CA GLU A 159 4.41 -11.42 -13.85
C GLU A 159 5.27 -11.85 -12.64
N SER A 160 4.96 -11.27 -11.46
CA SER A 160 5.76 -11.46 -10.25
C SER A 160 4.97 -12.05 -9.08
N PHE A 161 3.67 -12.28 -9.27
CA PHE A 161 2.75 -12.70 -8.21
C PHE A 161 1.93 -13.91 -8.61
N GLU A 162 1.67 -14.76 -7.63
CA GLU A 162 0.78 -15.92 -7.72
C GLU A 162 -0.39 -15.72 -6.75
N ASP A 163 -1.47 -16.49 -6.88
CA ASP A 163 -2.61 -16.49 -5.98
C ASP A 163 -3.21 -15.09 -5.72
N ILE A 164 -3.40 -14.31 -6.79
CA ILE A 164 -3.95 -12.96 -6.71
C ILE A 164 -5.42 -13.05 -6.27
N GLN A 165 -5.73 -12.43 -5.13
CA GLN A 165 -7.05 -12.44 -4.53
C GLN A 165 -7.50 -11.01 -4.21
N ALA A 166 -8.80 -10.78 -4.26
CA ALA A 166 -9.41 -9.51 -3.88
C ALA A 166 -10.54 -9.74 -2.86
N SER A 167 -10.64 -8.86 -1.90
CA SER A 167 -11.72 -8.86 -0.90
C SER A 167 -12.19 -7.45 -0.59
N PHE A 168 -13.47 -7.29 -0.30
CA PHE A 168 -14.02 -6.05 0.21
C PHE A 168 -13.96 -6.07 1.73
N LEU A 169 -13.20 -5.13 2.31
CA LEU A 169 -13.11 -4.92 3.74
C LEU A 169 -14.22 -3.95 4.15
N ASN A 170 -15.38 -4.47 4.51
CA ASN A 170 -16.48 -3.64 4.96
C ASN A 170 -16.65 -3.80 6.48
N PRO A 171 -16.44 -2.75 7.29
CA PRO A 171 -16.56 -2.82 8.74
C PRO A 171 -17.98 -3.23 9.20
N ASP A 172 -19.00 -2.99 8.39
CA ASP A 172 -20.40 -3.24 8.74
C ASP A 172 -21.01 -4.48 8.05
N ASN A 173 -20.23 -5.30 7.36
CA ASN A 173 -20.72 -6.41 6.51
C ASN A 173 -21.82 -6.01 5.50
N SER A 174 -21.98 -4.75 5.24
CA SER A 174 -22.90 -4.26 4.20
C SER A 174 -22.25 -4.46 2.84
N PRO A 175 -22.96 -4.96 1.82
CA PRO A 175 -22.42 -5.00 0.47
C PRO A 175 -22.08 -3.58 0.03
N PRO A 176 -21.00 -3.38 -0.78
CA PRO A 176 -20.70 -2.07 -1.31
C PRO A 176 -21.95 -1.54 -2.03
N ASN A 177 -22.34 -0.30 -1.71
CA ASN A 177 -23.38 0.38 -2.48
C ASN A 177 -22.82 0.57 -3.89
N ASP A 178 -23.18 -0.35 -4.78
CA ASP A 178 -23.03 -0.17 -6.23
C ASP A 178 -24.10 0.86 -6.64
N PRO A 179 -23.73 2.01 -7.23
CA PRO A 179 -24.69 2.96 -7.77
C PRO A 179 -25.38 2.41 -9.02
#